data_6b54167456c8f4237db1cdd570347a28
#
_entry.id   6b54167456c8f4237db1cdd570347a28
#
_cell.length_a   1.000
_cell.length_b   1.000
_cell.length_c   1.000
_cell.angle_alpha   90.00
_cell.angle_beta   90.00
_cell.angle_gamma   90.00
#
_symmetry.space_group_name_H-M   'P 1'
#
loop_
_entity.id
_entity.type
_entity.pdbx_description
1 polymer ?
#
loop_
_entity_poly.entity_id
_entity_poly.type
_entity_poly.pdbx_seq_one_letter_code
_entity_poly.pdbx_strand_id
1 'polypeptide(L)'
;MTKKTYTLTQLVASVKNVLARTYGEQSYWVTGELVKLNMKGGHYYLELADSVNGVNTAQMKATIWRTQVLALQQNLGEEFRQLLQPGNRLLFRVTVTFHEIYGLSLTILDLDPAFTYGEIELKKKQTIERLEREGLLNVQKQMRLPLIMKKI
;
A
#
# COMPACT_ATOMS: atom_id res chain seq x y z
N MET A 1 -45.34 14.98 -10.14
CA MET A 1 -43.93 15.25 -10.47
C MET A 1 -43.35 14.12 -11.29
N THR A 2 -42.74 14.46 -12.39
CA THR A 2 -42.11 13.48 -13.25
C THR A 2 -40.72 13.14 -12.73
N LYS A 3 -40.43 11.86 -12.56
CA LYS A 3 -39.11 11.42 -12.16
C LYS A 3 -38.17 11.60 -13.32
N LYS A 4 -37.03 12.24 -13.10
CA LYS A 4 -35.96 12.26 -14.08
C LYS A 4 -35.31 10.87 -14.09
N THR A 5 -35.23 10.29 -15.26
CA THR A 5 -34.71 8.92 -15.42
C THR A 5 -33.43 8.95 -16.24
N TYR A 6 -32.40 8.29 -15.72
CA TYR A 6 -31.11 8.16 -16.38
C TYR A 6 -30.80 6.68 -16.56
N THR A 7 -30.10 6.37 -17.62
CA THR A 7 -29.55 5.01 -17.75
C THR A 7 -28.32 4.90 -16.84
N LEU A 8 -27.96 3.68 -16.49
CA LEU A 8 -26.75 3.45 -15.71
C LEU A 8 -25.52 3.98 -16.47
N THR A 9 -25.49 3.81 -17.77
CA THR A 9 -24.41 4.34 -18.63
C THR A 9 -24.26 5.85 -18.48
N GLN A 10 -25.38 6.57 -18.46
CA GLN A 10 -25.37 8.02 -18.29
C GLN A 10 -24.85 8.43 -16.93
N LEU A 11 -25.28 7.75 -15.89
CA LEU A 11 -24.81 8.05 -14.51
C LEU A 11 -23.31 7.78 -14.38
N VAL A 12 -22.88 6.64 -14.85
CA VAL A 12 -21.45 6.25 -14.77
C VAL A 12 -20.58 7.21 -15.59
N ALA A 13 -21.03 7.63 -16.76
CA ALA A 13 -20.33 8.62 -17.57
C ALA A 13 -20.21 9.96 -16.85
N SER A 14 -21.26 10.36 -16.14
CA SER A 14 -21.25 11.59 -15.35
C SER A 14 -20.23 11.51 -14.21
N VAL A 15 -20.19 10.40 -13.50
CA VAL A 15 -19.21 10.16 -12.43
C VAL A 15 -17.78 10.21 -13.00
N LYS A 16 -17.56 9.55 -14.14
CA LYS A 16 -16.26 9.55 -14.79
C LYS A 16 -15.81 10.96 -15.13
N ASN A 17 -16.71 11.78 -15.68
CA ASN A 17 -16.40 13.14 -16.07
C ASN A 17 -16.04 14.01 -14.86
N VAL A 18 -16.76 13.86 -13.75
CA VAL A 18 -16.47 14.59 -12.51
C VAL A 18 -15.09 14.20 -11.97
N LEU A 19 -14.80 12.92 -11.93
CA LEU A 19 -13.51 12.42 -11.45
C LEU A 19 -12.37 12.87 -12.39
N ALA A 20 -12.59 12.85 -13.68
CA ALA A 20 -11.59 13.31 -14.64
C ALA A 20 -11.29 14.81 -14.48
N ARG A 21 -12.29 15.63 -14.21
CA ARG A 21 -12.09 17.06 -13.97
C ARG A 21 -11.36 17.33 -12.67
N THR A 22 -11.61 16.51 -11.64
CA THR A 22 -11.01 16.70 -10.32
C THR A 22 -9.62 16.11 -10.21
N TYR A 23 -9.41 14.90 -10.74
CA TYR A 23 -8.18 14.14 -10.56
C TYR A 23 -7.39 13.89 -11.86
N GLY A 24 -7.96 14.20 -13.00
CA GLY A 24 -7.59 13.69 -14.32
C GLY A 24 -6.14 13.71 -14.72
N GLU A 25 -5.45 14.84 -14.55
CA GLU A 25 -4.06 14.98 -14.97
C GLU A 25 -3.08 15.13 -13.81
N GLN A 26 -3.59 15.02 -12.60
CA GLN A 26 -2.76 15.17 -11.42
C GLN A 26 -2.29 13.83 -10.90
N SER A 27 -1.07 13.82 -10.39
CA SER A 27 -0.55 12.66 -9.68
C SER A 27 -0.39 13.01 -8.20
N TYR A 28 -0.49 11.97 -7.38
CA TYR A 28 -0.45 12.11 -5.92
C TYR A 28 0.52 11.08 -5.35
N TRP A 29 1.28 11.49 -4.35
CA TRP A 29 2.05 10.54 -3.55
C TRP A 29 1.17 10.03 -2.43
N VAL A 30 0.93 8.72 -2.42
CA VAL A 30 0.08 8.08 -1.41
C VAL A 30 0.81 6.92 -0.75
N THR A 31 0.52 6.72 0.52
CA THR A 31 1.04 5.57 1.26
C THR A 31 -0.05 4.51 1.37
N GLY A 32 0.35 3.26 1.30
CA GLY A 32 -0.57 2.15 1.48
C GLY A 32 0.19 0.87 1.71
N GLU A 33 -0.47 -0.09 2.34
CA GLU A 33 0.06 -1.42 2.51
C GLU A 33 -0.30 -2.27 1.32
N LEU A 34 0.66 -3.01 0.79
CA LEU A 34 0.41 -3.98 -0.26
C LEU A 34 -0.21 -5.22 0.35
N VAL A 35 -1.48 -5.47 0.02
CA VAL A 35 -2.21 -6.62 0.52
C VAL A 35 -2.04 -7.82 -0.40
N LYS A 36 -2.11 -7.58 -1.71
CA LYS A 36 -2.08 -8.64 -2.70
C LYS A 36 -1.44 -8.14 -3.98
N LEU A 37 -0.70 -9.02 -4.63
CA LEU A 37 -0.06 -8.73 -5.92
C LEU A 37 -0.31 -9.89 -6.87
N ASN A 38 -0.85 -9.58 -8.04
CA ASN A 38 -0.99 -10.51 -9.14
C ASN A 38 -0.27 -9.96 -10.36
N MET A 39 0.39 -10.85 -11.09
CA MET A 39 1.08 -10.50 -12.33
C MET A 39 0.39 -11.21 -13.48
N LYS A 40 0.04 -10.46 -14.53
CA LYS A 40 -0.59 -11.02 -15.70
C LYS A 40 -0.26 -10.19 -16.93
N GLY A 41 0.26 -10.84 -17.96
CA GLY A 41 0.61 -10.16 -19.20
C GLY A 41 1.67 -9.08 -19.07
N GLY A 42 2.54 -9.19 -18.05
CA GLY A 42 3.54 -8.19 -17.75
C GLY A 42 3.03 -7.01 -16.93
N HIS A 43 1.73 -6.94 -16.68
CA HIS A 43 1.13 -5.93 -15.81
C HIS A 43 1.08 -6.44 -14.38
N TYR A 44 1.22 -5.53 -13.42
CA TYR A 44 1.09 -5.85 -12.00
C TYR A 44 -0.22 -5.27 -11.48
N TYR A 45 -1.05 -6.14 -10.90
CA TYR A 45 -2.34 -5.77 -10.31
C TYR A 45 -2.22 -5.91 -8.80
N LEU A 46 -2.44 -4.81 -8.10
CA LEU A 46 -2.23 -4.70 -6.67
C LEU A 46 -3.54 -4.40 -5.95
N GLU A 47 -3.65 -4.89 -4.72
CA GLU A 47 -4.64 -4.41 -3.77
C GLU A 47 -3.89 -3.68 -2.68
N LEU A 48 -4.26 -2.41 -2.48
CA LEU A 48 -3.67 -1.54 -1.46
C LEU A 48 -4.70 -1.27 -0.38
N ALA A 49 -4.24 -1.20 0.85
CA ALA A 49 -5.10 -0.89 1.98
C ALA A 49 -4.40 0.08 2.92
N ASP A 50 -5.21 0.80 3.66
CA ASP A 50 -4.73 1.58 4.79
C ASP A 50 -5.53 1.16 6.01
N SER A 51 -4.91 1.23 7.18
CA SER A 51 -5.57 0.82 8.40
C SER A 51 -5.13 1.70 9.56
N VAL A 52 -6.03 1.84 10.53
CA VAL A 52 -5.76 2.55 11.77
C VAL A 52 -6.20 1.64 12.90
N ASN A 53 -5.30 1.36 13.83
CA ASN A 53 -5.57 0.48 14.98
C ASN A 53 -6.13 -0.89 14.58
N GLY A 54 -5.58 -1.46 13.50
CA GLY A 54 -5.98 -2.78 13.02
C GLY A 54 -7.27 -2.83 12.23
N VAL A 55 -7.92 -1.69 12.00
CA VAL A 55 -9.16 -1.61 11.22
C VAL A 55 -8.86 -0.97 9.88
N ASN A 56 -9.28 -1.61 8.79
CA ASN A 56 -9.11 -1.05 7.46
C ASN A 56 -9.94 0.24 7.33
N THR A 57 -9.25 1.31 6.94
CA THR A 57 -9.87 2.63 6.73
C THR A 57 -10.03 2.95 5.26
N ALA A 58 -9.25 2.30 4.39
CA ALA A 58 -9.33 2.46 2.95
C ALA A 58 -8.78 1.22 2.26
N GLN A 59 -9.33 0.93 1.09
CA GLN A 59 -8.85 -0.16 0.25
C GLN A 59 -9.12 0.19 -1.19
N MET A 60 -8.14 -0.04 -2.06
CA MET A 60 -8.29 0.28 -3.47
C MET A 60 -7.39 -0.59 -4.32
N LYS A 61 -7.86 -0.92 -5.52
CA LYS A 61 -7.06 -1.63 -6.51
C LYS A 61 -6.14 -0.65 -7.22
N ALA A 62 -4.96 -1.12 -7.58
CA ALA A 62 -3.98 -0.33 -8.30
C ALA A 62 -3.33 -1.20 -9.38
N THR A 63 -2.85 -0.55 -10.43
CA THR A 63 -2.20 -1.23 -11.54
C THR A 63 -0.88 -0.55 -11.85
N ILE A 64 0.16 -1.37 -12.06
CA ILE A 64 1.40 -0.91 -12.68
C ILE A 64 1.40 -1.51 -14.07
N TRP A 65 1.26 -0.67 -15.10
CA TRP A 65 1.24 -1.15 -16.47
C TRP A 65 2.62 -1.63 -16.90
N ARG A 66 2.66 -2.58 -17.83
CA ARG A 66 3.91 -3.24 -18.25
C ARG A 66 5.04 -2.28 -18.56
N THR A 67 4.76 -1.19 -19.27
CA THR A 67 5.79 -0.19 -19.59
C THR A 67 6.40 0.43 -18.35
N GLN A 68 5.58 0.70 -17.36
CA GLN A 68 6.02 1.25 -16.09
C GLN A 68 6.75 0.19 -15.25
N VAL A 69 6.28 -1.04 -15.31
CA VAL A 69 6.97 -2.17 -14.63
C VAL A 69 8.41 -2.26 -15.15
N LEU A 70 8.59 -2.22 -16.46
CA LEU A 70 9.92 -2.31 -17.07
C LEU A 70 10.81 -1.12 -16.66
N ALA A 71 10.24 0.08 -16.62
CA ALA A 71 10.96 1.26 -16.20
C ALA A 71 11.41 1.17 -14.74
N LEU A 72 10.52 0.73 -13.86
CA LEU A 72 10.83 0.55 -12.44
C LEU A 72 11.86 -0.56 -12.21
N GLN A 73 11.77 -1.65 -12.97
CA GLN A 73 12.75 -2.72 -12.90
C GLN A 73 14.14 -2.24 -13.33
N GLN A 74 14.22 -1.41 -14.35
CA GLN A 74 15.49 -0.85 -14.79
C GLN A 74 16.09 0.10 -13.75
N ASN A 75 15.25 0.91 -13.12
CA ASN A 75 15.69 1.90 -12.14
C ASN A 75 16.06 1.27 -10.80
N LEU A 76 15.28 0.31 -10.33
CA LEU A 76 15.42 -0.28 -9.00
C LEU A 76 16.10 -1.66 -9.00
N GLY A 77 16.13 -2.35 -10.14
CA GLY A 77 16.69 -3.69 -10.24
C GLY A 77 16.00 -4.70 -9.33
N GLU A 78 16.79 -5.46 -8.60
CA GLU A 78 16.29 -6.47 -7.65
C GLU A 78 15.45 -5.87 -6.53
N GLU A 79 15.70 -4.60 -6.19
CA GLU A 79 14.95 -3.92 -5.14
C GLU A 79 13.46 -3.83 -5.46
N PHE A 80 13.10 -3.71 -6.73
CA PHE A 80 11.72 -3.62 -7.15
C PHE A 80 10.92 -4.83 -6.66
N ARG A 81 11.47 -6.02 -6.84
CA ARG A 81 10.83 -7.26 -6.39
C ARG A 81 10.78 -7.34 -4.87
N GLN A 82 11.85 -6.91 -4.20
CA GLN A 82 11.92 -6.94 -2.75
C GLN A 82 10.94 -5.97 -2.10
N LEU A 83 10.72 -4.82 -2.71
CA LEU A 83 9.79 -3.81 -2.21
C LEU A 83 8.33 -4.24 -2.39
N LEU A 84 8.00 -4.87 -3.53
CA LEU A 84 6.64 -5.29 -3.85
C LEU A 84 6.32 -6.65 -3.23
N GLN A 85 6.35 -6.70 -1.91
CA GLN A 85 5.98 -7.88 -1.14
C GLN A 85 4.73 -7.58 -0.32
N PRO A 86 3.75 -8.49 -0.28
CA PRO A 86 2.59 -8.32 0.60
C PRO A 86 3.03 -8.08 2.04
N GLY A 87 2.37 -7.13 2.69
CA GLY A 87 2.70 -6.70 4.04
C GLY A 87 3.60 -5.47 4.11
N ASN A 88 4.26 -5.10 3.02
CA ASN A 88 5.08 -3.90 2.99
C ASN A 88 4.22 -2.66 2.84
N ARG A 89 4.59 -1.62 3.58
CA ARG A 89 3.99 -0.31 3.41
C ARG A 89 4.82 0.48 2.40
N LEU A 90 4.14 1.03 1.40
CA LEU A 90 4.79 1.61 0.24
C LEU A 90 4.32 3.05 0.02
N LEU A 91 5.18 3.86 -0.58
CA LEU A 91 4.85 5.20 -1.02
C LEU A 91 4.86 5.19 -2.55
N PHE A 92 3.70 5.43 -3.13
CA PHE A 92 3.51 5.40 -4.58
C PHE A 92 3.12 6.77 -5.10
N ARG A 93 3.59 7.09 -6.29
CA ARG A 93 3.02 8.19 -7.07
C ARG A 93 1.96 7.60 -8.00
N VAL A 94 0.73 8.06 -7.86
CA VAL A 94 -0.42 7.47 -8.53
C VAL A 94 -1.26 8.52 -9.23
N THR A 95 -2.01 8.08 -10.24
CA THR A 95 -3.15 8.83 -10.79
C THR A 95 -4.42 8.08 -10.48
N VAL A 96 -5.52 8.83 -10.36
CA VAL A 96 -6.84 8.24 -10.13
C VAL A 96 -7.46 7.92 -11.49
N THR A 97 -7.88 6.68 -11.67
CA THR A 97 -8.43 6.18 -12.92
C THR A 97 -9.82 5.62 -12.66
N PHE A 98 -10.77 5.93 -13.52
CA PHE A 98 -12.11 5.38 -13.44
C PHE A 98 -12.49 4.76 -14.79
N HIS A 99 -12.92 3.51 -14.71
CA HIS A 99 -13.39 2.77 -15.88
C HIS A 99 -14.87 2.46 -15.70
N GLU A 100 -15.66 2.60 -16.77
CA GLU A 100 -17.12 2.45 -16.72
C GLU A 100 -17.56 1.07 -16.22
N ILE A 101 -16.76 0.06 -16.50
CA ILE A 101 -17.08 -1.33 -16.14
C ILE A 101 -16.34 -1.77 -14.89
N TYR A 102 -15.05 -1.46 -14.81
CA TYR A 102 -14.18 -1.95 -13.71
C TYR A 102 -14.11 -1.02 -12.50
N GLY A 103 -14.62 0.20 -12.64
CA GLY A 103 -14.74 1.13 -11.53
C GLY A 103 -13.48 1.92 -11.24
N LEU A 104 -13.38 2.37 -10.02
CA LEU A 104 -12.32 3.24 -9.54
C LEU A 104 -11.06 2.44 -9.22
N SER A 105 -9.93 2.92 -9.72
CA SER A 105 -8.64 2.31 -9.42
C SER A 105 -7.53 3.36 -9.48
N LEU A 106 -6.33 2.97 -9.06
CA LEU A 106 -5.15 3.82 -9.16
C LEU A 106 -4.22 3.27 -10.24
N THR A 107 -3.58 4.17 -10.97
CA THR A 107 -2.47 3.81 -11.85
C THR A 107 -1.18 4.28 -11.18
N ILE A 108 -0.27 3.36 -10.95
CA ILE A 108 0.99 3.63 -10.27
C ILE A 108 2.02 4.09 -11.30
N LEU A 109 2.60 5.25 -11.05
CA LEU A 109 3.60 5.86 -11.93
C LEU A 109 5.02 5.71 -11.38
N ASP A 110 5.16 5.68 -10.06
CA ASP A 110 6.46 5.64 -9.43
C ASP A 110 6.36 5.06 -8.02
N LEU A 111 7.51 4.71 -7.45
CA LEU A 111 7.62 4.09 -6.14
C LEU A 111 8.84 4.70 -5.44
N ASP A 112 8.68 5.09 -4.18
CA ASP A 112 9.79 5.61 -3.37
C ASP A 112 10.36 4.50 -2.49
N PRO A 113 11.55 3.97 -2.81
CA PRO A 113 12.14 2.89 -2.03
C PRO A 113 12.57 3.31 -0.63
N ALA A 114 13.00 4.56 -0.47
CA ALA A 114 13.47 5.06 0.82
C ALA A 114 12.39 4.99 1.90
N PHE A 115 11.15 5.31 1.55
CA PHE A 115 10.02 5.23 2.47
C PHE A 115 9.83 3.79 2.98
N THR A 116 9.83 2.82 2.07
CA THR A 116 9.60 1.42 2.42
C THR A 116 10.71 0.87 3.30
N TYR A 117 11.96 1.18 3.00
CA TYR A 117 13.09 0.76 3.83
C TYR A 117 13.00 1.37 5.24
N GLY A 118 12.62 2.64 5.34
CA GLY A 118 12.41 3.28 6.63
C GLY A 118 11.32 2.59 7.45
N GLU A 119 10.20 2.22 6.81
CA GLU A 119 9.11 1.50 7.47
C GLU A 119 9.55 0.11 7.94
N ILE A 120 10.32 -0.60 7.12
CA ILE A 120 10.82 -1.93 7.47
C ILE A 120 11.75 -1.84 8.68
N GLU A 121 12.66 -0.90 8.69
CA GLU A 121 13.57 -0.69 9.81
C GLU A 121 12.83 -0.32 11.09
N LEU A 122 11.84 0.53 11.00
CA LEU A 122 11.03 0.93 12.14
C LEU A 122 10.30 -0.26 12.75
N LYS A 123 9.67 -1.10 11.92
CA LYS A 123 9.01 -2.32 12.37
C LYS A 123 9.99 -3.26 13.05
N LYS A 124 11.16 -3.45 12.47
CA LYS A 124 12.21 -4.31 13.01
C LYS A 124 12.65 -3.81 14.38
N LYS A 125 12.88 -2.52 14.51
CA LYS A 125 13.27 -1.90 15.77
C LYS A 125 12.21 -2.08 16.85
N GLN A 126 10.94 -1.85 16.53
CA GLN A 126 9.83 -2.02 17.46
C GLN A 126 9.71 -3.47 17.92
N THR A 127 9.88 -4.42 17.02
CA THR A 127 9.82 -5.85 17.33
C THR A 127 10.95 -6.25 18.28
N ILE A 128 12.16 -5.77 18.03
CA ILE A 128 13.31 -6.05 18.89
C ILE A 128 13.08 -5.49 20.28
N GLU A 129 12.63 -4.26 20.39
CA GLU A 129 12.34 -3.63 21.69
C GLU A 129 11.28 -4.42 22.48
N ARG A 130 10.25 -4.88 21.79
CA ARG A 130 9.20 -5.67 22.41
C ARG A 130 9.72 -7.01 22.90
N LEU A 131 10.53 -7.70 22.11
CA LEU A 131 11.11 -8.98 22.49
C LEU A 131 12.05 -8.84 23.67
N GLU A 132 12.83 -7.79 23.71
CA GLU A 132 13.71 -7.50 24.84
C GLU A 132 12.91 -7.31 26.14
N ARG A 133 11.82 -6.55 26.08
CA ARG A 133 10.96 -6.34 27.24
C ARG A 133 10.28 -7.63 27.70
N GLU A 134 9.77 -8.41 26.78
CA GLU A 134 9.16 -9.70 27.11
C GLU A 134 10.17 -10.67 27.67
N GLY A 135 11.36 -10.72 27.12
CA GLY A 135 12.47 -11.53 27.63
C GLY A 135 12.85 -11.16 29.05
N LEU A 136 12.93 -9.86 29.32
CA LEU A 136 13.25 -9.36 30.64
C LEU A 136 12.20 -9.77 31.66
N LEU A 137 10.92 -9.64 31.31
CA LEU A 137 9.82 -10.02 32.21
C LEU A 137 9.82 -11.52 32.49
N ASN A 138 10.07 -12.34 31.48
CA ASN A 138 10.14 -13.79 31.63
C ASN A 138 11.28 -14.20 32.54
N VAL A 139 12.43 -13.60 32.39
CA VAL A 139 13.59 -13.85 33.26
C VAL A 139 13.25 -13.51 34.69
N GLN A 140 12.60 -12.38 34.94
CA GLN A 140 12.18 -11.98 36.29
C GLN A 140 11.25 -13.00 36.91
N LYS A 141 10.29 -13.52 36.14
CA LYS A 141 9.34 -14.51 36.66
C LYS A 141 9.98 -15.85 36.96
N GLN A 142 10.86 -16.31 36.07
CA GLN A 142 11.44 -17.65 36.18
C GLN A 142 12.55 -17.74 37.21
N MET A 143 13.40 -16.76 37.24
CA MET A 143 14.64 -16.84 38.00
C MET A 143 14.59 -16.12 39.31
N ARG A 144 13.75 -15.13 39.45
CA ARG A 144 13.62 -14.30 40.65
C ARG A 144 14.96 -13.66 41.10
N LEU A 145 15.88 -13.56 40.16
CA LEU A 145 17.20 -13.01 40.45
C LEU A 145 17.36 -11.68 39.71
N PRO A 146 17.43 -10.57 40.45
CA PRO A 146 17.53 -9.25 39.82
C PRO A 146 18.79 -9.09 38.97
N LEU A 147 19.84 -9.78 39.32
CA LEU A 147 21.13 -9.68 38.69
C LEU A 147 21.11 -10.02 37.21
N ILE A 148 20.30 -11.00 36.86
CA ILE A 148 20.25 -11.54 35.49
C ILE A 148 19.60 -10.56 34.55
N MET A 149 18.69 -9.76 35.06
CA MET A 149 17.95 -8.80 34.24
C MET A 149 18.78 -7.68 33.68
N LYS A 150 19.90 -7.38 34.30
CA LYS A 150 20.79 -6.33 33.85
C LYS A 150 21.45 -6.62 32.52
N LYS A 151 21.47 -7.84 32.11
CA LYS A 151 22.13 -8.31 30.89
C LYS A 151 21.22 -8.32 29.67
N ILE A 152 19.99 -7.99 29.84
CA ILE A 152 19.01 -8.07 28.76
C ILE A 152 18.74 -6.72 28.11
#